data_d8308b239e7d3fbbb513da9a973a471e
#
_entry.id   d8308b239e7d3fbbb513da9a973a471e
#
_cell.length_a   1.000
_cell.length_b   1.000
_cell.length_c   1.000
_cell.angle_alpha   90.00
_cell.angle_beta   90.00
_cell.angle_gamma   90.00
#
_symmetry.space_group_name_H-M   'P 1'
#
loop_
_entity.id
_entity.type
_entity.pdbx_description
1 polymer ?
#
loop_
_entity_poly.entity_id
_entity_poly.type
_entity_poly.pdbx_seq_one_letter_code
_entity_poly.pdbx_strand_id
1 'polypeptide(L)'
;MAFRITERELVVPSLYLMNKQPNGRISTSLLIDLLTRMMRPTGTDAEILYDRQDTYFSQKVRNLKSHDTLSKLGVATYVYGGFMITPYCKMYLQQNLYQIKHLI
;
A
#
# COMPACT_ATOMS: atom_id res chain seq x y z
N MET A 1 -2.65 -22.05 10.26
CA MET A 1 -1.94 -21.58 9.05
C MET A 1 -1.92 -20.07 9.03
N ALA A 2 -0.74 -19.47 8.91
CA ALA A 2 -0.62 -18.02 8.85
C ALA A 2 -0.85 -17.56 7.41
N PHE A 3 -1.76 -16.59 7.24
CA PHE A 3 -1.95 -15.96 5.93
C PHE A 3 -0.91 -14.88 5.75
N ARG A 4 -0.29 -14.88 4.57
CA ARG A 4 0.62 -13.81 4.17
C ARG A 4 -0.14 -12.83 3.28
N ILE A 5 0.07 -11.55 3.53
CA ILE A 5 -0.50 -10.50 2.71
C ILE A 5 0.35 -10.38 1.45
N THR A 6 -0.27 -10.45 0.28
CA THR A 6 0.45 -10.31 -0.98
C THR A 6 0.59 -8.83 -1.36
N GLU A 7 1.60 -8.54 -2.18
CA GLU A 7 1.78 -7.18 -2.70
C GLU A 7 0.53 -6.69 -3.46
N ARG A 8 -0.11 -7.58 -4.22
CA ARG A 8 -1.31 -7.24 -4.98
C ARG A 8 -2.46 -6.82 -4.07
N GLU A 9 -2.58 -7.44 -2.90
CA GLU A 9 -3.61 -7.10 -1.92
C GLU A 9 -3.40 -5.71 -1.32
N LEU A 10 -2.22 -5.13 -1.47
CA LEU A 10 -1.91 -3.80 -0.95
C LEU A 10 -2.37 -2.67 -1.89
N VAL A 11 -2.69 -2.98 -3.14
CA VAL A 11 -3.00 -1.95 -4.14
C VAL A 11 -4.21 -1.12 -3.71
N VAL A 12 -5.36 -1.74 -3.51
CA VAL A 12 -6.59 -1.02 -3.19
C VAL A 12 -6.51 -0.32 -1.83
N PRO A 13 -6.02 -0.97 -0.75
CA PRO A 13 -5.84 -0.27 0.53
C PRO A 13 -4.92 0.94 0.41
N SER A 14 -3.83 0.83 -0.35
CA SER A 14 -2.90 1.94 -0.55
C SER A 14 -3.58 3.12 -1.24
N LEU A 15 -4.34 2.85 -2.29
CA LEU A 15 -5.07 3.90 -3.02
C LEU A 15 -6.13 4.57 -2.16
N TYR A 16 -6.83 3.77 -1.35
CA TYR A 16 -7.82 4.30 -0.42
C TYR A 16 -7.19 5.30 0.55
N LEU A 17 -6.03 4.95 1.11
CA LEU A 17 -5.32 5.82 2.04
C LEU A 17 -4.76 7.06 1.34
N MET A 18 -4.20 6.90 0.14
CA MET A 18 -3.70 8.03 -0.64
C MET A 18 -4.81 9.02 -0.98
N ASN A 19 -5.98 8.51 -1.34
CA ASN A 19 -7.11 9.35 -1.74
C ASN A 19 -7.61 10.24 -0.58
N LYS A 20 -7.33 9.85 0.65
CA LYS A 20 -7.68 10.63 1.84
C LYS A 20 -6.65 11.68 2.20
N GLN A 21 -5.50 11.67 1.57
CA GLN A 21 -4.43 12.61 1.85
C GLN A 21 -4.59 13.90 1.04
N PRO A 22 -4.06 15.03 1.53
CA PRO A 22 -4.05 16.27 0.76
C PRO A 22 -3.40 16.04 -0.61
N ASN A 23 -4.08 16.46 -1.67
CA ASN A 23 -3.62 16.31 -3.06
C ASN A 23 -3.38 14.85 -3.48
N GLY A 24 -3.87 13.88 -2.72
CA GLY A 24 -3.65 12.47 -3.03
C GLY A 24 -2.21 12.04 -2.95
N ARG A 25 -1.39 12.74 -2.16
CA ARG A 25 0.04 12.48 -2.03
C ARG A 25 0.35 11.96 -0.64
N ILE A 26 1.17 10.90 -0.58
CA ILE A 26 1.55 10.29 0.69
C ILE A 26 3.03 9.89 0.66
N SER A 27 3.70 10.05 1.79
CA SER A 27 5.07 9.54 1.92
C SER A 27 5.05 8.03 2.07
N THR A 28 6.13 7.37 1.65
CA THR A 28 6.27 5.92 1.83
C THR A 28 6.18 5.54 3.31
N SER A 29 6.81 6.31 4.17
CA SER A 29 6.79 6.05 5.62
C SER A 29 5.39 6.10 6.20
N LEU A 30 4.62 7.12 5.84
CA LEU A 30 3.24 7.25 6.31
C LEU A 30 2.37 6.14 5.75
N LEU A 31 2.56 5.79 4.48
CA LEU A 31 1.81 4.71 3.85
C LEU A 31 2.05 3.39 4.58
N ILE A 32 3.31 3.08 4.91
CA ILE A 32 3.65 1.87 5.67
C ILE A 32 2.95 1.88 7.03
N ASP A 33 3.01 3.01 7.74
CA ASP A 33 2.39 3.14 9.05
C ASP A 33 0.89 2.92 9.01
N LEU A 34 0.21 3.58 8.07
CA LEU A 34 -1.24 3.48 7.94
C LEU A 34 -1.69 2.10 7.47
N LEU A 35 -0.96 1.49 6.54
CA LEU A 35 -1.27 0.13 6.09
C LEU A 35 -1.06 -0.87 7.20
N THR A 36 0.00 -0.71 8.00
CA THR A 36 0.25 -1.58 9.13
C THR A 36 -0.92 -1.54 10.12
N ARG A 37 -1.42 -0.36 10.40
CA ARG A 37 -2.58 -0.20 11.29
C ARG A 37 -3.86 -0.77 10.70
N MET A 38 -4.06 -0.59 9.39
CA MET A 38 -5.26 -1.05 8.72
C MET A 38 -5.31 -2.56 8.55
N MET A 39 -4.20 -3.16 8.13
CA MET A 39 -4.16 -4.57 7.74
C MET A 39 -3.67 -5.50 8.84
N ARG A 40 -3.05 -4.96 9.88
CA ARG A 40 -2.60 -5.71 11.06
C ARG A 40 -1.85 -6.99 10.70
N PRO A 41 -0.69 -6.87 10.02
CA PRO A 41 0.07 -8.05 9.61
C PRO A 41 0.48 -8.90 10.82
N THR A 42 0.48 -10.22 10.62
CA THR A 42 0.84 -11.18 11.67
C THR A 42 1.76 -12.24 11.08
N GLY A 43 2.30 -13.11 11.95
CA GLY A 43 3.17 -14.20 11.52
C GLY A 43 4.38 -13.70 10.77
N THR A 44 4.68 -14.29 9.62
CA THR A 44 5.87 -13.95 8.84
C THR A 44 5.89 -12.48 8.42
N ASP A 45 4.71 -11.92 8.07
CA ASP A 45 4.66 -10.52 7.63
C ASP A 45 5.06 -9.53 8.72
N ALA A 46 4.87 -9.90 10.00
CA ALA A 46 5.24 -9.05 11.12
C ALA A 46 6.70 -9.23 11.54
N GLU A 47 7.38 -10.23 11.00
CA GLU A 47 8.77 -10.49 11.35
C GLU A 47 9.70 -9.41 10.78
N ILE A 48 10.71 -9.07 11.58
CA ILE A 48 11.72 -8.10 11.17
C ILE A 48 12.66 -8.74 10.17
N LEU A 49 12.93 -8.03 9.08
CA LEU A 49 13.91 -8.46 8.11
C LEU A 49 15.31 -8.41 8.72
N TYR A 50 16.14 -9.36 8.29
CA TYR A 50 17.52 -9.49 8.77
C TYR A 50 18.28 -8.16 8.60
N ASP A 51 18.93 -7.72 9.68
CA ASP A 51 19.74 -6.51 9.75
C ASP A 51 18.99 -5.20 9.41
N ARG A 52 17.66 -5.19 9.49
CA ARG A 52 16.88 -4.00 9.19
C ARG A 52 15.84 -3.77 10.26
N GLN A 53 15.34 -2.54 10.33
CA GLN A 53 14.21 -2.20 11.18
C GLN A 53 12.88 -2.34 10.43
N ASP A 54 12.92 -2.89 9.22
CA ASP A 54 11.73 -3.18 8.42
C ASP A 54 11.17 -4.55 8.74
N THR A 55 9.87 -4.70 8.57
CA THR A 55 9.21 -6.01 8.61
C THR A 55 9.08 -6.52 7.17
N TYR A 56 8.74 -7.80 7.02
CA TYR A 56 8.40 -8.35 5.71
C TYR A 56 7.22 -7.59 5.10
N PHE A 57 6.27 -7.17 5.94
CA PHE A 57 5.13 -6.39 5.46
C PHE A 57 5.57 -5.03 4.92
N SER A 58 6.39 -4.28 5.66
CA SER A 58 6.86 -2.97 5.18
C SER A 58 7.68 -3.09 3.90
N GLN A 59 8.43 -4.18 3.73
CA GLN A 59 9.16 -4.42 2.49
C GLN A 59 8.21 -4.61 1.31
N LYS A 60 7.08 -5.29 1.52
CA LYS A 60 6.06 -5.44 0.46
C LYS A 60 5.47 -4.09 0.06
N VAL A 61 5.26 -3.20 1.02
CA VAL A 61 4.79 -1.84 0.72
C VAL A 61 5.83 -1.11 -0.14
N ARG A 62 7.12 -1.23 0.20
CA ARG A 62 8.20 -0.63 -0.58
C ARG A 62 8.28 -1.23 -1.99
N ASN A 63 7.94 -2.51 -2.13
CA ASN A 63 7.94 -3.20 -3.42
C ASN A 63 6.90 -2.65 -4.38
N LEU A 64 5.86 -1.98 -3.90
CA LEU A 64 4.90 -1.30 -4.77
C LEU A 64 5.63 -0.32 -5.70
N LYS A 65 6.67 0.33 -5.20
CA LYS A 65 7.50 1.23 -5.99
C LYS A 65 8.55 0.47 -6.80
N SER A 66 9.28 -0.44 -6.15
CA SER A 66 10.38 -1.18 -6.80
C SER A 66 9.91 -2.01 -7.99
N HIS A 67 8.71 -2.56 -7.90
CA HIS A 67 8.11 -3.39 -8.96
C HIS A 67 7.21 -2.59 -9.90
N ASP A 68 7.11 -1.27 -9.73
CA ASP A 68 6.25 -0.38 -10.52
C ASP A 68 4.79 -0.81 -10.50
N THR A 69 4.33 -1.45 -9.43
CA THR A 69 2.99 -2.04 -9.36
C THR A 69 1.89 -1.02 -9.60
N LEU A 70 1.95 0.12 -8.89
CA LEU A 70 0.92 1.16 -9.04
C LEU A 70 1.06 1.93 -10.35
N SER A 71 2.29 2.15 -10.79
CA SER A 71 2.58 2.85 -12.03
C SER A 71 2.09 2.05 -13.24
N LYS A 72 2.30 0.74 -13.25
CA LYS A 72 1.84 -0.13 -14.34
C LYS A 72 0.32 -0.15 -14.45
N LEU A 73 -0.38 -0.02 -13.32
CA LEU A 73 -1.84 0.07 -13.30
C LEU A 73 -2.34 1.46 -13.69
N GLY A 74 -1.46 2.45 -13.73
CA GLY A 74 -1.85 3.82 -14.04
C GLY A 74 -2.58 4.54 -12.92
N VAL A 75 -2.53 4.01 -11.69
CA VAL A 75 -3.34 4.53 -10.57
C VAL A 75 -2.57 5.47 -9.66
N ALA A 76 -1.24 5.42 -9.68
CA ALA A 76 -0.40 6.32 -8.91
C ALA A 76 0.93 6.51 -9.61
N THR A 77 1.59 7.62 -9.32
CA THR A 77 2.94 7.91 -9.79
C THR A 77 3.86 8.05 -8.59
N TYR A 78 5.15 8.00 -8.84
CA TYR A 78 6.14 8.21 -7.79
C TYR A 78 6.47 9.68 -7.69
N VAL A 79 6.55 10.16 -6.46
CA VAL A 79 7.04 11.51 -6.16
C VAL A 79 8.19 11.36 -5.18
N TYR A 80 8.93 12.43 -4.97
CA TYR A 80 10.02 12.38 -4.02
C TYR A 80 9.52 11.91 -2.65
N GLY A 81 10.05 10.80 -2.20
CA GLY A 81 9.72 10.23 -0.89
C GLY A 81 8.39 9.50 -0.79
N GLY A 82 7.66 9.32 -1.89
CA GLY A 82 6.39 8.63 -1.79
C GLY A 82 5.64 8.46 -3.11
N PHE A 83 4.31 8.61 -3.02
CA PHE A 83 3.39 8.34 -4.12
C PHE A 83 2.35 9.45 -4.24
N MET A 84 1.79 9.58 -5.42
CA MET A 84 0.65 10.47 -5.65
C MET A 84 -0.33 9.80 -6.60
N ILE A 85 -1.63 9.88 -6.29
CA ILE A 85 -2.66 9.26 -7.12
C ILE A 85 -2.76 9.98 -8.47
N THR A 86 -3.22 9.23 -9.48
CA THR A 86 -3.54 9.79 -10.79
C THR A 86 -5.05 10.04 -10.87
N PRO A 87 -5.52 10.81 -11.88
CA PRO A 87 -6.97 10.97 -12.07
C PRO A 87 -7.71 9.63 -12.25
N TYR A 88 -7.07 8.63 -12.83
CA TYR A 88 -7.65 7.30 -13.03
C TYR A 88 -7.88 6.57 -11.70
N CYS A 89 -7.15 6.94 -10.64
CA CYS A 89 -7.25 6.27 -9.34
C CYS A 89 -8.69 6.24 -8.80
N LYS A 90 -9.44 7.33 -8.96
CA LYS A 90 -10.80 7.40 -8.42
C LYS A 90 -11.70 6.33 -9.03
N MET A 91 -11.63 6.16 -10.35
CA MET A 91 -12.41 5.14 -11.03
C MET A 91 -11.97 3.74 -10.62
N TYR A 92 -10.68 3.49 -10.59
CA TYR A 92 -10.13 2.20 -10.19
C TYR A 92 -10.53 1.85 -8.76
N LEU A 93 -10.41 2.79 -7.84
CA LEU A 93 -10.75 2.59 -6.44
C LEU A 93 -12.24 2.30 -6.29
N GLN A 94 -13.09 3.05 -6.98
CA GLN A 94 -14.53 2.84 -6.92
C GLN A 94 -14.93 1.45 -7.40
N GLN A 95 -14.31 0.96 -8.47
CA GLN A 95 -14.59 -0.36 -9.02
C GLN A 95 -14.06 -1.50 -8.16
N ASN A 96 -13.06 -1.23 -7.32
CA ASN A 96 -12.39 -2.27 -6.54
C ASN A 96 -12.56 -2.12 -5.03
N LEU A 97 -13.39 -1.19 -4.58
CA LEU A 97 -13.57 -0.91 -3.15
C LEU A 97 -14.06 -2.13 -2.37
N TYR A 98 -14.77 -3.03 -3.05
CA TYR A 98 -15.26 -4.26 -2.43
C TYR A 98 -14.13 -5.09 -1.80
N GLN A 99 -12.91 -4.95 -2.31
CA GLN A 99 -11.77 -5.73 -1.80
C GLN A 99 -11.39 -5.37 -0.37
N ILE A 100 -11.75 -4.17 0.08
CA ILE A 100 -11.35 -3.68 1.40
C ILE A 100 -12.54 -3.33 2.30
N LYS A 101 -13.75 -3.74 1.94
CA LYS A 101 -14.93 -3.44 2.77
C LYS A 101 -14.77 -3.91 4.21
N HIS A 102 -14.09 -5.02 4.41
CA HIS A 102 -13.85 -5.56 5.75
C HIS A 102 -12.81 -4.76 6.55
N LEU A 103 -12.11 -3.83 5.91
CA LEU A 103 -11.07 -3.02 6.55
C LEU A 103 -11.54 -1.58 6.86
N ILE A 104 -12.65 -1.16 6.28
CA ILE A 104 -13.13 0.21 6.43
C ILE A 104 -14.52 0.30 7.04
#